data_8aaa87b25e977da65dbf4ff0ff407df3
#
_entry.id   8aaa87b25e977da65dbf4ff0ff407df3
#
_cell.length_a   1.000
_cell.length_b   1.000
_cell.length_c   1.000
_cell.angle_alpha   90.00
_cell.angle_beta   90.00
_cell.angle_gamma   90.00
#
_symmetry.space_group_name_H-M   'P 1'
#
loop_
_entity.id
_entity.type
_entity.pdbx_description
1 polymer ?
#
loop_
_entity_poly.entity_id
_entity_poly.type
_entity_poly.pdbx_seq_one_letter_code
_entity_poly.pdbx_strand_id
1 'polypeptide(L)'
;MRETVYALKGIIVHTPTFEKMEWHENEYLVCDNGVSAGIFKELPEQYKDIKVYDYTDKFIVPGMCDMHVHAPQYGFRGMGMLLENDSEWETWFEKYSFPEESKYCDNDYADKAYSRFVKDMVETTTTTRACIFATIHREATEILMKKLGDAGMSAYVGKLNMDRNSHYGYEETTEETISETRKWLDETKTGYGHVKPIITPRYTPTCTDESMEALGKMAVEYNVPVMSHLSEGLDEIEWVKSMKKDIECYGDAYDMYGMLGSTVPSLMAHVVFPDAKEWELLKNRNVLVAHCPYSNAGGGNVCRVMDMVEDGIKVGLGTDVAGQQDLSLLKSMTMAIYVSKIRWGLTERNDDPFAKRRCLNLSNAFYLATMGGGQFFGKVGCFEKDYEFDAVVLDYDGLEDYRERPYQDKFQRIVYNHTPRTVKAKFVKGTQIYDRDRSSLR
;
A
#
# COMPACT_ATOMS: atom_id res chain seq x y z
N MET A 1 30.26 2.69 2.48
CA MET A 1 29.19 3.21 1.57
C MET A 1 29.73 4.52 1.00
N ARG A 2 29.63 4.78 -0.31
CA ARG A 2 29.94 6.12 -0.84
C ARG A 2 28.86 7.06 -0.35
N GLU A 3 29.25 8.18 0.24
CA GLU A 3 28.31 9.26 0.59
C GLU A 3 27.54 9.68 -0.66
N THR A 4 26.23 9.59 -0.60
CA THR A 4 25.36 9.91 -1.73
C THR A 4 24.63 11.22 -1.40
N VAL A 5 25.28 12.34 -1.72
CA VAL A 5 24.73 13.68 -1.51
C VAL A 5 24.44 14.32 -2.88
N TYR A 6 23.18 14.72 -3.08
CA TYR A 6 22.75 15.38 -4.31
C TYR A 6 21.46 16.18 -4.08
N ALA A 7 21.07 16.99 -5.02
CA ALA A 7 19.79 17.67 -5.03
C ALA A 7 18.93 17.30 -6.25
N LEU A 8 17.61 17.29 -6.07
CA LEU A 8 16.63 17.33 -7.15
C LEU A 8 16.09 18.75 -7.23
N LYS A 9 16.12 19.38 -8.40
CA LYS A 9 15.54 20.68 -8.65
C LYS A 9 14.26 20.54 -9.45
N GLY A 10 13.13 21.11 -9.00
CA GLY A 10 11.86 21.04 -9.69
C GLY A 10 10.71 21.64 -8.89
N ILE A 11 9.48 21.36 -9.30
CA ILE A 11 8.27 21.74 -8.56
C ILE A 11 8.03 20.66 -7.50
N ILE A 12 8.38 20.96 -6.25
CA ILE A 12 8.29 19.99 -5.16
C ILE A 12 6.92 20.12 -4.50
N VAL A 13 6.25 18.97 -4.33
CA VAL A 13 4.90 18.90 -3.73
C VAL A 13 4.89 17.81 -2.68
N HIS A 14 4.48 18.12 -1.46
CA HIS A 14 4.29 17.14 -0.40
C HIS A 14 3.18 17.54 0.57
N THR A 15 2.74 16.61 1.42
CA THR A 15 1.71 16.83 2.44
C THR A 15 2.26 16.49 3.82
N PRO A 16 2.83 17.47 4.55
CA PRO A 16 3.33 17.26 5.91
C PRO A 16 2.20 16.94 6.91
N THR A 17 0.97 17.36 6.63
CA THR A 17 -0.23 16.99 7.39
C THR A 17 -1.38 16.63 6.47
N PHE A 18 -2.42 15.99 7.03
CA PHE A 18 -3.60 15.59 6.27
C PHE A 18 -4.32 16.76 5.56
N GLU A 19 -4.30 17.95 6.17
CA GLU A 19 -4.99 19.13 5.65
C GLU A 19 -4.12 19.97 4.72
N LYS A 20 -2.79 19.84 4.79
CA LYS A 20 -1.87 20.81 4.19
C LYS A 20 -1.03 20.18 3.07
N MET A 21 -1.20 20.69 1.86
CA MET A 21 -0.30 20.43 0.72
C MET A 21 0.62 21.64 0.53
N GLU A 22 1.91 21.40 0.52
CA GLU A 22 2.94 22.42 0.33
C GLU A 22 3.52 22.37 -1.09
N TRP A 23 3.88 23.53 -1.63
CA TRP A 23 4.35 23.75 -2.98
C TRP A 23 5.62 24.59 -2.98
N HIS A 24 6.67 24.10 -3.64
CA HIS A 24 7.96 24.76 -3.76
C HIS A 24 8.35 24.79 -5.24
N GLU A 25 8.32 26.02 -5.84
CA GLU A 25 8.45 26.18 -7.28
C GLU A 25 9.91 26.24 -7.70
N ASN A 26 10.39 25.21 -8.40
CA ASN A 26 11.78 25.10 -8.90
C ASN A 26 12.85 25.26 -7.81
N GLU A 27 12.53 24.79 -6.61
CA GLU A 27 13.45 24.74 -5.46
C GLU A 27 14.27 23.43 -5.46
N TYR A 28 15.17 23.30 -4.52
CA TYR A 28 16.10 22.18 -4.37
C TYR A 28 15.69 21.28 -3.20
N LEU A 29 15.36 20.04 -3.52
CA LEU A 29 15.20 18.98 -2.51
C LEU A 29 16.54 18.25 -2.36
N VAL A 30 17.16 18.33 -1.18
CA VAL A 30 18.48 17.75 -0.93
C VAL A 30 18.36 16.38 -0.29
N CYS A 31 19.00 15.39 -0.94
CA CYS A 31 19.27 14.07 -0.36
C CYS A 31 20.64 14.05 0.26
N ASP A 32 20.73 13.67 1.53
CA ASP A 32 21.98 13.48 2.25
C ASP A 32 22.00 12.04 2.80
N ASN A 33 22.76 11.16 2.12
CA ASN A 33 22.91 9.74 2.49
C ASN A 33 21.59 8.98 2.67
N GLY A 34 20.63 9.21 1.76
CA GLY A 34 19.34 8.52 1.76
C GLY A 34 18.27 9.14 2.67
N VAL A 35 18.56 10.32 3.23
CA VAL A 35 17.65 11.09 4.08
C VAL A 35 17.43 12.46 3.48
N SER A 36 16.25 13.04 3.66
CA SER A 36 15.97 14.42 3.27
C SER A 36 16.69 15.40 4.21
N ALA A 37 17.52 16.27 3.65
CA ALA A 37 18.08 17.41 4.37
C ALA A 37 17.11 18.62 4.40
N GLY A 38 16.04 18.56 3.60
CA GLY A 38 15.02 19.60 3.46
C GLY A 38 14.94 20.18 2.05
N ILE A 39 14.07 21.18 1.92
CA ILE A 39 13.82 21.92 0.67
C ILE A 39 14.39 23.33 0.79
N PHE A 40 15.09 23.80 -0.25
CA PHE A 40 15.83 25.06 -0.23
C PHE A 40 15.57 25.86 -1.51
N LYS A 41 15.38 27.17 -1.39
CA LYS A 41 15.31 28.10 -2.53
C LYS A 41 16.65 28.21 -3.23
N GLU A 42 17.72 28.24 -2.45
CA GLU A 42 19.11 28.25 -2.88
C GLU A 42 19.87 27.20 -2.07
N LEU A 43 20.82 26.51 -2.70
CA LEU A 43 21.61 25.50 -2.00
C LEU A 43 22.43 26.15 -0.87
N PRO A 44 22.32 25.68 0.37
CA PRO A 44 23.22 26.11 1.45
C PRO A 44 24.68 25.87 1.13
N GLU A 45 25.60 26.61 1.72
CA GLU A 45 27.03 26.57 1.41
C GLU A 45 27.62 25.14 1.49
N GLN A 46 27.15 24.35 2.46
CA GLN A 46 27.57 22.93 2.62
C GLN A 46 27.10 22.00 1.47
N TYR A 47 26.14 22.43 0.68
CA TYR A 47 25.59 21.66 -0.47
C TYR A 47 25.86 22.34 -1.82
N LYS A 48 26.70 23.38 -1.87
CA LYS A 48 26.91 24.21 -3.07
C LYS A 48 27.49 23.43 -4.26
N ASP A 49 28.37 22.47 -4.00
CA ASP A 49 29.12 21.74 -5.00
C ASP A 49 28.58 20.32 -5.25
N ILE A 50 27.38 19.99 -4.73
CA ILE A 50 26.78 18.68 -4.95
C ILE A 50 26.20 18.53 -6.36
N LYS A 51 26.03 17.29 -6.80
CA LYS A 51 25.35 17.01 -8.06
C LYS A 51 23.87 17.46 -7.96
N VAL A 52 23.41 18.20 -8.98
CA VAL A 52 22.00 18.56 -9.14
C VAL A 52 21.42 17.78 -10.30
N TYR A 53 20.32 17.05 -10.05
CA TYR A 53 19.47 16.52 -11.10
C TYR A 53 18.42 17.59 -11.42
N ASP A 54 18.50 18.19 -12.59
CA ASP A 54 17.60 19.26 -13.00
C ASP A 54 16.32 18.69 -13.62
N TYR A 55 15.22 18.84 -12.88
CA TYR A 55 13.86 18.54 -13.29
C TYR A 55 12.99 19.80 -13.28
N THR A 56 13.55 20.94 -13.67
CA THR A 56 12.80 22.20 -13.80
C THR A 56 11.50 21.96 -14.56
N ASP A 57 10.40 22.54 -14.08
CA ASP A 57 9.03 22.38 -14.59
C ASP A 57 8.42 20.97 -14.50
N LYS A 58 9.09 20.00 -13.86
CA LYS A 58 8.53 18.70 -13.52
C LYS A 58 8.19 18.64 -12.04
N PHE A 59 7.23 17.76 -11.70
CA PHE A 59 6.81 17.60 -10.32
C PHE A 59 7.67 16.56 -9.60
N ILE A 60 8.16 16.92 -8.43
CA ILE A 60 8.87 16.01 -7.52
C ILE A 60 7.94 15.77 -6.33
N VAL A 61 7.52 14.52 -6.15
CA VAL A 61 6.60 14.11 -5.09
C VAL A 61 7.23 13.04 -4.21
N PRO A 62 6.85 12.92 -2.92
CA PRO A 62 7.24 11.77 -2.12
C PRO A 62 6.82 10.47 -2.80
N GLY A 63 7.65 9.45 -2.68
CA GLY A 63 7.28 8.11 -3.10
C GLY A 63 6.01 7.65 -2.37
N MET A 64 5.09 7.06 -3.09
CA MET A 64 3.83 6.58 -2.53
C MET A 64 4.00 5.20 -1.89
N CYS A 65 3.16 4.92 -0.89
CA CYS A 65 3.15 3.67 -0.14
C CYS A 65 1.86 2.90 -0.45
N ASP A 66 1.99 1.79 -1.17
CA ASP A 66 0.88 0.87 -1.42
C ASP A 66 0.71 -0.07 -0.22
N MET A 67 -0.30 0.19 0.58
CA MET A 67 -0.47 -0.49 1.85
C MET A 67 -1.13 -1.87 1.73
N HIS A 68 -1.64 -2.22 0.54
CA HIS A 68 -2.26 -3.52 0.31
C HIS A 68 -2.26 -3.86 -1.17
N VAL A 69 -1.58 -4.94 -1.54
CA VAL A 69 -1.52 -5.44 -2.91
C VAL A 69 -1.23 -6.95 -2.92
N HIS A 70 -1.90 -7.70 -3.78
CA HIS A 70 -1.66 -9.13 -4.01
C HIS A 70 -0.82 -9.34 -5.26
N ALA A 71 0.49 -9.54 -5.10
CA ALA A 71 1.39 -9.73 -6.24
C ALA A 71 1.02 -10.90 -7.16
N PRO A 72 0.58 -12.07 -6.64
CA PRO A 72 0.22 -13.21 -7.49
C PRO A 72 -1.06 -12.97 -8.31
N GLN A 73 -1.92 -12.07 -7.90
CA GLN A 73 -3.17 -11.76 -8.61
C GLN A 73 -2.97 -10.78 -9.77
N TYR A 74 -1.77 -10.23 -9.92
CA TYR A 74 -1.47 -9.23 -10.96
C TYR A 74 -1.74 -9.75 -12.38
N GLY A 75 -1.58 -11.05 -12.62
CA GLY A 75 -1.75 -11.69 -13.92
C GLY A 75 -3.18 -11.62 -14.48
N PHE A 76 -4.19 -11.72 -13.61
CA PHE A 76 -5.61 -11.74 -14.02
C PHE A 76 -6.38 -10.46 -13.67
N ARG A 77 -5.70 -9.40 -13.23
CA ARG A 77 -6.35 -8.12 -12.91
C ARG A 77 -7.30 -7.63 -14.02
N GLY A 78 -8.45 -7.11 -13.61
CA GLY A 78 -9.53 -6.72 -14.53
C GLY A 78 -10.41 -7.86 -14.98
N MET A 79 -10.17 -9.10 -14.53
CA MET A 79 -11.07 -10.24 -14.72
C MET A 79 -11.93 -10.44 -13.47
N GLY A 80 -13.12 -11.00 -13.65
CA GLY A 80 -14.03 -11.26 -12.53
C GLY A 80 -14.69 -10.02 -11.91
N MET A 81 -14.60 -8.88 -12.57
CA MET A 81 -15.18 -7.61 -12.08
C MET A 81 -16.70 -7.50 -12.31
N LEU A 82 -17.33 -8.51 -12.86
CA LEU A 82 -18.76 -8.54 -13.19
C LEU A 82 -19.56 -9.38 -12.17
N LEU A 83 -19.17 -9.30 -10.90
CA LEU A 83 -19.91 -9.91 -9.80
C LEU A 83 -21.22 -9.12 -9.61
N GLU A 84 -22.34 -9.85 -9.45
CA GLU A 84 -23.66 -9.21 -9.30
C GLU A 84 -23.98 -8.86 -7.84
N ASN A 85 -23.32 -9.53 -6.87
CA ASN A 85 -23.53 -9.32 -5.44
C ASN A 85 -22.33 -9.80 -4.60
N ASP A 86 -22.27 -9.38 -3.33
CA ASP A 86 -21.18 -9.70 -2.39
C ASP A 86 -21.06 -11.20 -2.11
N SER A 87 -22.15 -11.97 -2.17
CA SER A 87 -22.12 -13.41 -1.95
C SER A 87 -21.38 -14.20 -3.05
N GLU A 88 -20.92 -13.56 -4.11
CA GLU A 88 -20.15 -14.17 -5.19
C GLU A 88 -18.61 -14.12 -4.97
N TRP A 89 -18.15 -13.56 -3.84
CA TRP A 89 -16.71 -13.55 -3.52
C TRP A 89 -16.10 -14.95 -3.45
N GLU A 90 -16.80 -15.93 -2.91
CA GLU A 90 -16.34 -17.33 -2.92
C GLU A 90 -16.14 -17.83 -4.36
N THR A 91 -17.10 -17.54 -5.25
CA THR A 91 -17.01 -17.86 -6.68
C THR A 91 -15.81 -17.15 -7.33
N TRP A 92 -15.51 -15.90 -6.96
CA TRP A 92 -14.36 -15.19 -7.49
C TRP A 92 -13.03 -15.81 -7.04
N PHE A 93 -12.92 -16.20 -5.76
CA PHE A 93 -11.75 -16.92 -5.26
C PHE A 93 -11.54 -18.24 -5.97
N GLU A 94 -12.58 -19.07 -6.09
CA GLU A 94 -12.52 -20.39 -6.73
C GLU A 94 -12.23 -20.31 -8.23
N LYS A 95 -12.75 -19.31 -8.89
CA LYS A 95 -12.67 -19.21 -10.35
C LYS A 95 -11.42 -18.47 -10.84
N TYR A 96 -10.93 -17.50 -10.11
CA TYR A 96 -9.84 -16.62 -10.56
C TYR A 96 -8.63 -16.65 -9.61
N SER A 97 -8.83 -16.36 -8.31
CA SER A 97 -7.74 -16.13 -7.37
C SER A 97 -6.97 -17.42 -7.06
N PHE A 98 -7.63 -18.43 -6.52
CA PHE A 98 -6.94 -19.66 -6.11
C PHE A 98 -6.35 -20.46 -7.28
N PRO A 99 -7.03 -20.59 -8.45
CA PRO A 99 -6.42 -21.19 -9.62
C PRO A 99 -5.17 -20.49 -10.13
N GLU A 100 -5.09 -19.16 -9.98
CA GLU A 100 -3.90 -18.40 -10.37
C GLU A 100 -2.80 -18.53 -9.32
N GLU A 101 -3.14 -18.32 -8.05
CA GLU A 101 -2.19 -18.39 -6.94
C GLU A 101 -1.56 -19.78 -6.79
N SER A 102 -2.30 -20.87 -7.10
CA SER A 102 -1.79 -22.23 -7.07
C SER A 102 -0.66 -22.49 -8.07
N LYS A 103 -0.59 -21.74 -9.19
CA LYS A 103 0.46 -21.92 -10.21
C LYS A 103 1.85 -21.51 -9.68
N TYR A 104 1.91 -20.73 -8.61
CA TYR A 104 3.16 -20.29 -8.01
C TYR A 104 3.90 -21.39 -7.23
N CYS A 105 3.36 -22.61 -7.16
CA CYS A 105 4.12 -23.80 -6.76
C CYS A 105 5.23 -24.14 -7.78
N ASP A 106 5.08 -23.69 -9.03
CA ASP A 106 6.11 -23.74 -10.06
C ASP A 106 6.99 -22.48 -9.97
N ASN A 107 8.25 -22.65 -9.57
CA ASN A 107 9.20 -21.55 -9.40
C ASN A 107 9.50 -20.83 -10.73
N ASP A 108 9.46 -21.50 -11.88
CA ASP A 108 9.65 -20.86 -13.20
C ASP A 108 8.46 -19.97 -13.56
N TYR A 109 7.25 -20.39 -13.19
CA TYR A 109 6.05 -19.56 -13.31
C TYR A 109 6.16 -18.33 -12.39
N ALA A 110 6.48 -18.54 -11.12
CA ALA A 110 6.64 -17.48 -10.13
C ALA A 110 7.69 -16.46 -10.57
N ASP A 111 8.84 -16.92 -11.08
CA ASP A 111 9.91 -16.05 -11.58
C ASP A 111 9.43 -15.12 -12.70
N LYS A 112 8.72 -15.64 -13.68
CA LYS A 112 8.18 -14.87 -14.82
C LYS A 112 7.09 -13.90 -14.40
N ALA A 113 6.13 -14.36 -13.60
CA ALA A 113 4.98 -13.56 -13.15
C ALA A 113 5.45 -12.39 -12.26
N TYR A 114 6.29 -12.68 -11.28
CA TYR A 114 6.84 -11.65 -10.40
C TYR A 114 7.83 -10.71 -11.10
N SER A 115 8.56 -11.16 -12.12
CA SER A 115 9.37 -10.26 -12.96
C SER A 115 8.51 -9.19 -13.61
N ARG A 116 7.33 -9.57 -14.13
CA ARG A 116 6.39 -8.62 -14.73
C ARG A 116 5.80 -7.66 -13.71
N PHE A 117 5.34 -8.18 -12.57
CA PHE A 117 4.80 -7.39 -11.48
C PHE A 117 5.80 -6.33 -11.00
N VAL A 118 7.03 -6.76 -10.66
CA VAL A 118 8.08 -5.86 -10.15
C VAL A 118 8.49 -4.83 -11.20
N LYS A 119 8.65 -5.23 -12.46
CA LYS A 119 8.95 -4.30 -13.55
C LYS A 119 7.89 -3.20 -13.66
N ASP A 120 6.61 -3.59 -13.72
CA ASP A 120 5.52 -2.61 -13.87
C ASP A 120 5.41 -1.72 -12.62
N MET A 121 5.61 -2.26 -11.40
CA MET A 121 5.64 -1.46 -10.18
C MET A 121 6.77 -0.42 -10.20
N VAL A 122 7.95 -0.78 -10.66
CA VAL A 122 9.10 0.13 -10.75
C VAL A 122 8.91 1.20 -11.83
N GLU A 123 8.51 0.79 -13.03
CA GLU A 123 8.57 1.64 -14.23
C GLU A 123 7.30 2.49 -14.43
N THR A 124 6.13 2.02 -13.95
CA THR A 124 4.85 2.61 -14.36
C THR A 124 4.04 3.24 -13.22
N THR A 125 4.49 3.10 -11.96
CA THR A 125 3.76 3.58 -10.79
C THR A 125 4.53 4.64 -10.01
N THR A 126 3.83 5.32 -9.10
CA THR A 126 4.43 6.24 -8.11
C THR A 126 4.86 5.52 -6.83
N THR A 127 4.65 4.21 -6.73
CA THR A 127 4.93 3.42 -5.54
C THR A 127 6.43 3.21 -5.35
N THR A 128 6.94 3.54 -4.17
CA THR A 128 8.32 3.26 -3.72
C THR A 128 8.34 2.23 -2.60
N ARG A 129 7.21 2.11 -1.89
CA ARG A 129 7.03 1.15 -0.79
C ARG A 129 5.72 0.42 -0.93
N ALA A 130 5.72 -0.86 -0.55
CA ALA A 130 4.50 -1.67 -0.59
C ALA A 130 4.44 -2.69 0.53
N CYS A 131 3.21 -3.01 0.96
CA CYS A 131 2.89 -4.17 1.79
C CYS A 131 2.21 -5.21 0.88
N ILE A 132 2.88 -6.34 0.65
CA ILE A 132 2.57 -7.24 -0.45
C ILE A 132 2.21 -8.63 0.08
N PHE A 133 1.00 -9.07 -0.25
CA PHE A 133 0.59 -10.46 -0.11
C PHE A 133 1.21 -11.30 -1.24
N ALA A 134 1.96 -12.35 -0.88
CA ALA A 134 2.44 -13.35 -1.81
C ALA A 134 1.49 -14.56 -1.82
N THR A 135 2.03 -15.78 -1.97
CA THR A 135 1.27 -17.02 -1.95
C THR A 135 1.60 -17.86 -0.71
N ILE A 136 0.91 -18.99 -0.53
CA ILE A 136 1.26 -19.98 0.49
C ILE A 136 2.64 -20.61 0.23
N HIS A 137 3.15 -20.54 -1.01
CA HIS A 137 4.39 -21.16 -1.43
C HIS A 137 5.61 -20.34 -0.98
N ARG A 138 6.38 -20.87 -0.04
CA ARG A 138 7.55 -20.22 0.56
C ARG A 138 8.58 -19.78 -0.48
N GLU A 139 8.98 -20.69 -1.36
CA GLU A 139 10.01 -20.43 -2.36
C GLU A 139 9.60 -19.34 -3.36
N ALA A 140 8.35 -19.35 -3.80
CA ALA A 140 7.81 -18.27 -4.65
C ALA A 140 7.83 -16.92 -3.93
N THR A 141 7.52 -16.90 -2.63
CA THR A 141 7.59 -15.66 -1.83
C THR A 141 9.02 -15.12 -1.75
N GLU A 142 10.02 -15.97 -1.61
CA GLU A 142 11.42 -15.57 -1.61
C GLU A 142 11.88 -15.05 -2.99
N ILE A 143 11.41 -15.66 -4.09
CA ILE A 143 11.64 -15.15 -5.45
C ILE A 143 11.12 -13.71 -5.58
N LEU A 144 9.91 -13.43 -5.08
CA LEU A 144 9.35 -12.07 -5.07
C LEU A 144 10.20 -11.11 -4.25
N MET A 145 10.55 -11.49 -3.01
CA MET A 145 11.38 -10.67 -2.13
C MET A 145 12.71 -10.31 -2.77
N LYS A 146 13.38 -11.32 -3.37
CA LYS A 146 14.65 -11.12 -4.07
C LYS A 146 14.51 -10.15 -5.25
N LYS A 147 13.49 -10.33 -6.10
CA LYS A 147 13.27 -9.44 -7.26
C LYS A 147 13.01 -8.00 -6.85
N LEU A 148 12.21 -7.77 -5.81
CA LEU A 148 11.97 -6.44 -5.26
C LEU A 148 13.26 -5.82 -4.70
N GLY A 149 14.06 -6.60 -3.97
CA GLY A 149 15.34 -6.17 -3.44
C GLY A 149 16.36 -5.83 -4.54
N ASP A 150 16.48 -6.67 -5.56
CA ASP A 150 17.36 -6.45 -6.72
C ASP A 150 16.91 -5.19 -7.52
N ALA A 151 15.62 -4.91 -7.56
CA ALA A 151 15.07 -3.70 -8.17
C ALA A 151 15.23 -2.43 -7.30
N GLY A 152 15.72 -2.55 -6.08
CA GLY A 152 15.90 -1.43 -5.14
C GLY A 152 14.64 -0.92 -4.49
N MET A 153 13.52 -1.66 -4.57
CA MET A 153 12.27 -1.33 -3.90
C MET A 153 12.37 -1.54 -2.39
N SER A 154 11.54 -0.84 -1.63
CA SER A 154 11.34 -1.11 -0.21
C SER A 154 9.96 -1.73 0.00
N ALA A 155 9.89 -2.86 0.70
CA ALA A 155 8.62 -3.54 0.89
C ALA A 155 8.58 -4.38 2.17
N TYR A 156 7.37 -4.59 2.68
CA TYR A 156 7.05 -5.75 3.49
C TYR A 156 6.37 -6.78 2.59
N VAL A 157 6.84 -8.02 2.61
CA VAL A 157 6.29 -9.13 1.83
C VAL A 157 5.91 -10.24 2.78
N GLY A 158 4.73 -10.79 2.63
CA GLY A 158 4.24 -11.86 3.47
C GLY A 158 3.99 -13.15 2.72
N LYS A 159 4.56 -14.26 3.22
CA LYS A 159 4.08 -15.59 2.88
C LYS A 159 2.64 -15.70 3.40
N LEU A 160 1.72 -16.02 2.50
CA LEU A 160 0.33 -16.19 2.87
C LEU A 160 0.15 -17.41 3.77
N ASN A 161 -0.64 -17.26 4.83
CA ASN A 161 -1.01 -18.34 5.72
C ASN A 161 -2.50 -18.64 5.56
N MET A 162 -2.79 -19.89 5.21
CA MET A 162 -4.14 -20.39 5.00
C MET A 162 -4.14 -21.92 5.14
N ASP A 163 -4.82 -22.43 6.16
CA ASP A 163 -4.80 -23.85 6.56
C ASP A 163 -6.20 -24.44 6.75
N ARG A 164 -7.23 -23.74 6.25
CA ARG A 164 -8.62 -24.25 6.15
C ARG A 164 -9.48 -23.45 5.21
N ASN A 165 -10.62 -24.00 4.81
CA ASN A 165 -11.73 -23.33 4.11
C ASN A 165 -11.36 -22.72 2.76
N SER A 166 -10.37 -23.27 2.04
CA SER A 166 -10.05 -22.77 0.69
C SER A 166 -11.05 -23.21 -0.38
N HIS A 167 -11.82 -24.28 -0.11
CA HIS A 167 -12.77 -24.92 -1.05
C HIS A 167 -12.16 -25.35 -2.41
N TYR A 168 -10.96 -24.92 -2.75
CA TYR A 168 -10.23 -25.21 -3.99
C TYR A 168 -9.03 -26.16 -3.77
N GLY A 169 -8.69 -26.46 -2.49
CA GLY A 169 -7.45 -27.18 -2.14
C GLY A 169 -6.19 -26.32 -2.19
N TYR A 170 -6.33 -24.99 -2.25
CA TYR A 170 -5.25 -24.04 -2.13
C TYR A 170 -5.06 -23.66 -0.65
N GLU A 171 -4.55 -24.62 0.12
CA GLU A 171 -4.28 -24.47 1.55
C GLU A 171 -3.13 -25.40 1.96
N GLU A 172 -2.48 -25.07 3.06
CA GLU A 172 -1.51 -25.90 3.75
C GLU A 172 -2.20 -26.64 4.89
N THR A 173 -1.61 -27.71 5.40
CA THR A 173 -1.98 -28.21 6.73
C THR A 173 -1.55 -27.20 7.80
N THR A 174 -2.16 -27.25 9.00
CA THR A 174 -1.76 -26.40 10.12
C THR A 174 -0.27 -26.55 10.46
N GLU A 175 0.23 -27.81 10.42
CA GLU A 175 1.65 -28.10 10.67
C GLU A 175 2.56 -27.49 9.60
N GLU A 176 2.19 -27.58 8.34
CA GLU A 176 2.94 -27.00 7.21
C GLU A 176 2.95 -25.47 7.28
N THR A 177 1.78 -24.83 7.50
CA THR A 177 1.72 -23.36 7.59
C THR A 177 2.61 -22.83 8.71
N ILE A 178 2.68 -23.51 9.86
CA ILE A 178 3.53 -23.15 10.99
C ILE A 178 5.02 -23.38 10.67
N SER A 179 5.36 -24.58 10.19
CA SER A 179 6.76 -24.96 9.94
C SER A 179 7.39 -24.22 8.77
N GLU A 180 6.66 -24.07 7.65
CA GLU A 180 7.15 -23.33 6.48
C GLU A 180 7.23 -21.82 6.75
N THR A 181 6.31 -21.25 7.54
CA THR A 181 6.41 -19.84 7.94
C THR A 181 7.62 -19.61 8.85
N ARG A 182 7.88 -20.49 9.82
CA ARG A 182 9.08 -20.39 10.67
C ARG A 182 10.36 -20.47 9.84
N LYS A 183 10.43 -21.46 8.95
CA LYS A 183 11.59 -21.65 8.06
C LYS A 183 11.80 -20.41 7.16
N TRP A 184 10.73 -19.89 6.58
CA TRP A 184 10.79 -18.68 5.77
C TRP A 184 11.28 -17.46 6.57
N LEU A 185 10.82 -17.26 7.79
CA LEU A 185 11.29 -16.18 8.68
C LEU A 185 12.78 -16.34 9.01
N ASP A 186 13.25 -17.55 9.29
CA ASP A 186 14.66 -17.83 9.55
C ASP A 186 15.56 -17.49 8.34
N GLU A 187 15.11 -17.82 7.15
CA GLU A 187 15.84 -17.58 5.89
C GLU A 187 15.78 -16.11 5.47
N THR A 188 14.68 -15.40 5.78
CA THR A 188 14.46 -14.01 5.33
C THR A 188 14.65 -12.94 6.40
N LYS A 189 15.02 -13.28 7.62
CA LYS A 189 15.17 -12.33 8.75
C LYS A 189 16.10 -11.16 8.49
N THR A 190 17.10 -11.33 7.62
CA THR A 190 18.00 -10.25 7.19
C THR A 190 17.43 -9.41 6.05
N GLY A 191 16.34 -9.87 5.42
CA GLY A 191 15.72 -9.27 4.25
C GLY A 191 16.55 -9.41 2.97
N TYR A 192 16.02 -8.83 1.90
CA TYR A 192 16.69 -8.67 0.60
C TYR A 192 16.76 -7.16 0.28
N GLY A 193 17.91 -6.54 0.49
CA GLY A 193 18.04 -5.09 0.37
C GLY A 193 17.14 -4.36 1.38
N HIS A 194 16.08 -3.72 0.91
CA HIS A 194 15.09 -3.01 1.74
C HIS A 194 13.75 -3.76 1.87
N VAL A 195 13.71 -5.02 1.46
CA VAL A 195 12.53 -5.88 1.54
C VAL A 195 12.62 -6.75 2.79
N LYS A 196 11.56 -6.75 3.60
CA LYS A 196 11.49 -7.44 4.89
C LYS A 196 10.25 -8.35 4.96
N PRO A 197 10.27 -9.40 5.77
CA PRO A 197 9.10 -10.23 6.01
C PRO A 197 8.05 -9.52 6.86
N ILE A 198 6.79 -9.94 6.68
CA ILE A 198 5.63 -9.57 7.47
C ILE A 198 4.72 -10.80 7.63
N ILE A 199 4.24 -11.09 8.84
CA ILE A 199 3.31 -12.20 9.09
C ILE A 199 1.97 -11.91 8.42
N THR A 200 1.43 -12.90 7.69
CA THR A 200 0.29 -12.67 6.81
C THR A 200 -0.74 -13.81 6.86
N PRO A 201 -1.52 -13.95 7.96
CA PRO A 201 -2.76 -14.72 7.88
C PRO A 201 -3.67 -14.07 6.83
N ARG A 202 -4.25 -14.87 5.90
CA ARG A 202 -5.10 -14.28 4.86
C ARG A 202 -6.25 -13.50 5.48
N TYR A 203 -7.04 -14.16 6.29
CA TYR A 203 -8.08 -13.62 7.17
C TYR A 203 -8.55 -14.73 8.12
N THR A 204 -9.24 -14.38 9.17
CA THR A 204 -9.61 -15.34 10.25
C THR A 204 -10.31 -16.62 9.75
N PRO A 205 -11.28 -16.57 8.78
CA PRO A 205 -11.94 -17.78 8.33
C PRO A 205 -11.03 -18.84 7.71
N THR A 206 -9.90 -18.44 7.12
CA THR A 206 -8.97 -19.36 6.45
C THR A 206 -7.82 -19.82 7.34
N CYS A 207 -7.79 -19.42 8.61
CA CYS A 207 -6.74 -19.79 9.55
C CYS A 207 -7.32 -20.50 10.77
N THR A 208 -6.74 -21.65 11.16
CA THR A 208 -7.11 -22.33 12.41
C THR A 208 -6.65 -21.53 13.62
N ASP A 209 -7.23 -21.76 14.78
CA ASP A 209 -6.82 -21.11 16.02
C ASP A 209 -5.38 -21.45 16.39
N GLU A 210 -4.95 -22.68 16.09
CA GLU A 210 -3.58 -23.14 16.31
C GLU A 210 -2.58 -22.39 15.43
N SER A 211 -2.88 -22.22 14.15
CA SER A 211 -2.02 -21.42 13.24
C SER A 211 -1.99 -19.96 13.65
N MET A 212 -3.13 -19.35 14.01
CA MET A 212 -3.21 -17.96 14.46
C MET A 212 -2.39 -17.71 15.72
N GLU A 213 -2.48 -18.64 16.72
CA GLU A 213 -1.67 -18.56 17.94
C GLU A 213 -0.16 -18.65 17.64
N ALA A 214 0.22 -19.59 16.76
CA ALA A 214 1.62 -19.76 16.35
C ALA A 214 2.15 -18.54 15.60
N LEU A 215 1.37 -17.98 14.66
CA LEU A 215 1.72 -16.78 13.90
C LEU A 215 1.88 -15.56 14.81
N GLY A 216 0.99 -15.35 15.77
CA GLY A 216 1.11 -14.28 16.75
C GLY A 216 2.39 -14.39 17.60
N LYS A 217 2.74 -15.61 18.04
CA LYS A 217 3.99 -15.87 18.76
C LYS A 217 5.21 -15.60 17.89
N MET A 218 5.20 -16.02 16.62
CA MET A 218 6.28 -15.75 15.66
C MET A 218 6.44 -14.26 15.38
N ALA A 219 5.35 -13.50 15.25
CA ALA A 219 5.42 -12.05 15.04
C ALA A 219 6.22 -11.35 16.17
N VAL A 220 6.00 -11.76 17.42
CA VAL A 220 6.75 -11.25 18.58
C VAL A 220 8.20 -11.77 18.59
N GLU A 221 8.40 -13.08 18.38
CA GLU A 221 9.70 -13.74 18.41
C GLU A 221 10.68 -13.12 17.39
N TYR A 222 10.21 -12.89 16.17
CA TYR A 222 11.02 -12.33 15.07
C TYR A 222 10.95 -10.79 15.00
N ASN A 223 10.13 -10.17 15.84
CA ASN A 223 9.87 -8.72 15.83
C ASN A 223 9.48 -8.22 14.43
N VAL A 224 8.52 -8.89 13.82
CA VAL A 224 7.98 -8.54 12.49
C VAL A 224 6.52 -8.08 12.63
N PRO A 225 6.07 -7.12 11.81
CA PRO A 225 4.67 -6.69 11.82
C PRO A 225 3.74 -7.78 11.29
N VAL A 226 2.44 -7.54 11.43
CA VAL A 226 1.36 -8.40 10.92
C VAL A 226 0.52 -7.63 9.89
N MET A 227 0.07 -8.29 8.83
CA MET A 227 -0.97 -7.76 7.94
C MET A 227 -2.04 -8.81 7.66
N SER A 228 -3.28 -8.35 7.47
CA SER A 228 -4.42 -9.21 7.16
C SER A 228 -5.59 -8.39 6.60
N HIS A 229 -6.74 -9.06 6.34
CA HIS A 229 -8.02 -8.44 5.99
C HIS A 229 -8.90 -8.35 7.24
N LEU A 230 -9.69 -7.29 7.36
CA LEU A 230 -10.54 -7.06 8.52
C LEU A 230 -11.83 -6.34 8.11
N SER A 231 -12.97 -6.94 8.46
CA SER A 231 -14.32 -6.33 8.34
C SER A 231 -14.59 -5.74 6.95
N GLU A 232 -14.24 -6.46 5.89
CA GLU A 232 -14.44 -6.06 4.49
C GLU A 232 -15.90 -6.19 4.08
N GLY A 233 -16.53 -7.33 4.41
CA GLY A 233 -17.92 -7.65 4.09
C GLY A 233 -18.75 -8.03 5.31
N LEU A 234 -20.08 -7.83 5.22
CA LEU A 234 -21.00 -8.22 6.30
C LEU A 234 -21.06 -9.73 6.47
N ASP A 235 -21.08 -10.47 5.36
CA ASP A 235 -21.10 -11.95 5.38
C ASP A 235 -19.83 -12.52 6.00
N GLU A 236 -18.68 -11.92 5.74
CA GLU A 236 -17.41 -12.26 6.37
C GLU A 236 -17.47 -12.09 7.90
N ILE A 237 -17.99 -10.94 8.35
CA ILE A 237 -18.14 -10.66 9.79
C ILE A 237 -19.06 -11.67 10.46
N GLU A 238 -20.19 -12.00 9.85
CA GLU A 238 -21.11 -13.02 10.36
C GLU A 238 -20.47 -14.40 10.39
N TRP A 239 -19.70 -14.75 9.36
CA TRP A 239 -18.96 -16.00 9.32
C TRP A 239 -17.96 -16.10 10.49
N VAL A 240 -17.14 -15.06 10.70
CA VAL A 240 -16.20 -15.02 11.83
C VAL A 240 -16.91 -15.15 13.17
N LYS A 241 -18.01 -14.43 13.39
CA LYS A 241 -18.82 -14.52 14.62
C LYS A 241 -19.45 -15.91 14.81
N SER A 242 -19.79 -16.61 13.73
CA SER A 242 -20.29 -17.99 13.78
C SER A 242 -19.23 -18.99 14.22
N MET A 243 -17.97 -18.76 13.83
CA MET A 243 -16.83 -19.61 14.16
C MET A 243 -16.26 -19.35 15.55
N LYS A 244 -16.32 -18.11 16.03
CA LYS A 244 -15.74 -17.65 17.30
C LYS A 244 -16.83 -17.00 18.16
N LYS A 245 -17.38 -17.79 19.11
CA LYS A 245 -18.52 -17.35 19.94
C LYS A 245 -18.14 -16.43 21.09
N ASP A 246 -16.86 -16.39 21.46
CA ASP A 246 -16.36 -15.65 22.63
C ASP A 246 -15.76 -14.28 22.26
N ILE A 247 -16.01 -13.79 21.01
CA ILE A 247 -15.60 -12.46 20.55
C ILE A 247 -16.76 -11.49 20.57
N GLU A 248 -16.49 -10.21 20.82
CA GLU A 248 -17.50 -9.15 20.77
C GLU A 248 -17.49 -8.46 19.40
N CYS A 249 -16.31 -8.35 18.77
CA CYS A 249 -16.15 -7.81 17.41
C CYS A 249 -15.17 -8.68 16.59
N TYR A 250 -15.10 -8.47 15.27
CA TYR A 250 -14.17 -9.24 14.43
C TYR A 250 -12.72 -9.00 14.82
N GLY A 251 -12.34 -7.77 15.18
CA GLY A 251 -10.98 -7.43 15.60
C GLY A 251 -10.49 -8.25 16.80
N ASP A 252 -11.38 -8.71 17.69
CA ASP A 252 -11.02 -9.57 18.82
C ASP A 252 -10.39 -10.90 18.34
N ALA A 253 -10.78 -11.39 17.15
CA ALA A 253 -10.23 -12.63 16.57
C ALA A 253 -8.75 -12.51 16.18
N TYR A 254 -8.23 -11.31 16.06
CA TYR A 254 -6.79 -11.01 15.89
C TYR A 254 -6.16 -10.59 17.23
N ASP A 255 -6.85 -9.74 18.01
CA ASP A 255 -6.30 -9.16 19.25
C ASP A 255 -6.01 -10.24 20.29
N MET A 256 -6.80 -11.30 20.36
CA MET A 256 -6.58 -12.43 21.27
C MET A 256 -5.25 -13.18 21.02
N TYR A 257 -4.71 -13.09 19.83
CA TYR A 257 -3.39 -13.65 19.46
C TYR A 257 -2.28 -12.59 19.37
N GLY A 258 -2.54 -11.35 19.83
CA GLY A 258 -1.58 -10.26 19.78
C GLY A 258 -1.33 -9.68 18.37
N MET A 259 -2.19 -9.99 17.41
CA MET A 259 -2.01 -9.60 15.99
C MET A 259 -2.78 -8.34 15.59
N LEU A 260 -3.41 -7.62 16.52
CA LEU A 260 -4.10 -6.34 16.26
C LEU A 260 -3.36 -5.15 16.89
N GLY A 261 -2.04 -5.06 16.70
CA GLY A 261 -1.26 -3.91 17.14
C GLY A 261 -1.03 -3.79 18.65
N SER A 262 -1.31 -4.85 19.43
CA SER A 262 -1.06 -4.88 20.87
C SER A 262 0.39 -5.23 21.23
N THR A 263 1.06 -6.03 20.40
CA THR A 263 2.43 -6.50 20.60
C THR A 263 3.40 -6.00 19.54
N VAL A 264 3.01 -6.11 18.26
CA VAL A 264 3.75 -5.61 17.09
C VAL A 264 2.83 -4.72 16.24
N PRO A 265 3.37 -3.83 15.40
CA PRO A 265 2.55 -3.04 14.47
C PRO A 265 1.71 -3.96 13.57
N SER A 266 0.48 -3.57 13.29
CA SER A 266 -0.40 -4.32 12.41
C SER A 266 -0.98 -3.44 11.31
N LEU A 267 -1.19 -4.05 10.15
CA LEU A 267 -1.81 -3.47 8.97
C LEU A 267 -3.05 -4.27 8.62
N MET A 268 -4.21 -3.63 8.68
CA MET A 268 -5.49 -4.28 8.38
C MET A 268 -6.12 -3.66 7.15
N ALA A 269 -6.36 -4.49 6.13
CA ALA A 269 -6.99 -4.04 4.90
C ALA A 269 -8.50 -3.88 5.07
N HIS A 270 -9.07 -2.95 4.33
CA HIS A 270 -10.48 -2.61 4.17
C HIS A 270 -11.10 -1.91 5.36
N VAL A 271 -11.44 -2.61 6.43
CA VAL A 271 -12.14 -2.07 7.62
C VAL A 271 -13.36 -1.23 7.23
N VAL A 272 -14.25 -1.83 6.44
CA VAL A 272 -15.42 -1.14 5.88
C VAL A 272 -16.55 -1.05 6.90
N PHE A 273 -16.79 -2.13 7.64
CA PHE A 273 -17.92 -2.30 8.56
C PHE A 273 -17.50 -2.51 10.03
N PRO A 274 -16.58 -1.71 10.58
CA PRO A 274 -16.20 -1.84 11.98
C PRO A 274 -17.38 -1.47 12.88
N ASP A 275 -17.70 -2.31 13.87
CA ASP A 275 -18.63 -1.95 14.93
C ASP A 275 -17.98 -0.99 15.95
N ALA A 276 -18.75 -0.54 16.95
CA ALA A 276 -18.24 0.43 17.93
C ALA A 276 -17.06 -0.08 18.76
N LYS A 277 -17.02 -1.38 19.06
CA LYS A 277 -15.92 -1.97 19.82
C LYS A 277 -14.67 -2.11 18.96
N GLU A 278 -14.80 -2.58 17.72
CA GLU A 278 -13.69 -2.66 16.79
C GLU A 278 -13.09 -1.28 16.52
N TRP A 279 -13.94 -0.25 16.40
CA TRP A 279 -13.50 1.13 16.27
C TRP A 279 -12.63 1.59 17.43
N GLU A 280 -13.02 1.29 18.67
CA GLU A 280 -12.23 1.59 19.86
C GLU A 280 -10.92 0.77 19.93
N LEU A 281 -10.92 -0.49 19.46
CA LEU A 281 -9.68 -1.27 19.34
C LEU A 281 -8.71 -0.60 18.36
N LEU A 282 -9.18 -0.20 17.17
CA LEU A 282 -8.35 0.47 16.16
C LEU A 282 -7.74 1.78 16.67
N LYS A 283 -8.49 2.57 17.46
CA LYS A 283 -7.99 3.80 18.09
C LYS A 283 -6.90 3.53 19.12
N ASN A 284 -7.02 2.45 19.87
CA ASN A 284 -6.18 2.16 21.04
C ASN A 284 -5.01 1.20 20.76
N ARG A 285 -4.91 0.69 19.53
CA ARG A 285 -3.84 -0.22 19.08
C ARG A 285 -2.94 0.44 18.04
N ASN A 286 -1.74 -0.11 17.87
CA ASN A 286 -0.84 0.34 16.79
C ASN A 286 -1.21 -0.32 15.45
N VAL A 287 -2.42 -0.02 14.99
CA VAL A 287 -2.96 -0.52 13.70
C VAL A 287 -2.94 0.59 12.68
N LEU A 288 -2.58 0.27 11.44
CA LEU A 288 -2.81 1.09 10.27
C LEU A 288 -3.87 0.41 9.40
N VAL A 289 -4.87 1.17 8.98
CA VAL A 289 -5.91 0.69 8.06
C VAL A 289 -5.48 0.96 6.62
N ALA A 290 -5.49 -0.06 5.77
CA ALA A 290 -5.29 0.09 4.34
C ALA A 290 -6.64 0.29 3.65
N HIS A 291 -6.93 1.52 3.25
CA HIS A 291 -8.14 1.82 2.49
C HIS A 291 -7.96 1.46 1.03
N CYS A 292 -8.77 0.51 0.55
CA CYS A 292 -8.76 -0.02 -0.81
C CYS A 292 -10.01 0.43 -1.57
N PRO A 293 -10.05 1.67 -2.10
CA PRO A 293 -11.30 2.29 -2.55
C PRO A 293 -11.94 1.61 -3.77
N TYR A 294 -11.15 0.97 -4.63
CA TYR A 294 -11.67 0.28 -5.81
C TYR A 294 -12.35 -1.04 -5.45
N SER A 295 -11.67 -1.91 -4.69
CA SER A 295 -12.27 -3.19 -4.28
C SER A 295 -13.50 -3.00 -3.40
N ASN A 296 -13.40 -2.09 -2.42
CA ASN A 296 -14.55 -1.76 -1.58
C ASN A 296 -15.75 -1.29 -2.43
N ALA A 297 -15.52 -0.37 -3.39
CA ALA A 297 -16.57 0.12 -4.26
C ALA A 297 -17.07 -0.95 -5.26
N GLY A 298 -16.20 -1.88 -5.67
CA GLY A 298 -16.56 -3.05 -6.47
C GLY A 298 -17.58 -3.93 -5.77
N GLY A 299 -17.47 -4.11 -4.45
CA GLY A 299 -18.45 -4.77 -3.58
C GLY A 299 -19.62 -3.85 -3.15
N GLY A 300 -19.76 -2.65 -3.73
CA GLY A 300 -20.84 -1.72 -3.36
C GLY A 300 -20.65 -0.98 -2.04
N ASN A 301 -19.47 -1.03 -1.46
CA ASN A 301 -19.18 -0.61 -0.10
C ASN A 301 -18.31 0.65 -0.03
N VAL A 302 -18.48 1.47 1.01
CA VAL A 302 -17.72 2.71 1.21
C VAL A 302 -17.19 2.83 2.65
N CYS A 303 -15.87 2.76 2.79
CA CYS A 303 -15.20 2.92 4.08
C CYS A 303 -15.34 4.35 4.65
N ARG A 304 -15.39 4.49 5.97
CA ARG A 304 -15.56 5.72 6.74
C ARG A 304 -14.24 6.46 6.98
N VAL A 305 -13.45 6.68 5.93
CA VAL A 305 -12.06 7.19 6.04
C VAL A 305 -11.98 8.54 6.74
N MET A 306 -12.90 9.47 6.45
CA MET A 306 -12.89 10.79 7.12
C MET A 306 -13.12 10.64 8.63
N ASP A 307 -14.07 9.80 9.02
CA ASP A 307 -14.35 9.55 10.45
C ASP A 307 -13.14 8.89 11.13
N MET A 308 -12.48 7.92 10.45
CA MET A 308 -11.27 7.27 10.97
C MET A 308 -10.16 8.27 11.26
N VAL A 309 -9.85 9.14 10.29
CA VAL A 309 -8.76 10.12 10.44
C VAL A 309 -9.08 11.16 11.51
N GLU A 310 -10.33 11.64 11.57
CA GLU A 310 -10.78 12.59 12.60
C GLU A 310 -10.71 11.99 14.01
N ASP A 311 -10.94 10.69 14.15
CA ASP A 311 -10.81 9.95 15.41
C ASP A 311 -9.38 9.46 15.72
N GLY A 312 -8.40 9.81 14.87
CA GLY A 312 -6.98 9.49 15.08
C GLY A 312 -6.57 8.07 14.67
N ILE A 313 -7.45 7.32 13.99
CA ILE A 313 -7.10 6.02 13.39
C ILE A 313 -6.17 6.28 12.19
N LYS A 314 -5.06 5.57 12.14
CA LYS A 314 -4.09 5.69 11.04
C LYS A 314 -4.63 5.04 9.78
N VAL A 315 -4.60 5.77 8.66
CA VAL A 315 -5.07 5.27 7.37
C VAL A 315 -4.03 5.53 6.29
N GLY A 316 -3.80 4.54 5.43
CA GLY A 316 -3.06 4.65 4.17
C GLY A 316 -3.91 4.12 3.02
N LEU A 317 -3.46 4.34 1.77
CA LEU A 317 -4.13 3.77 0.60
C LEU A 317 -3.51 2.43 0.19
N GLY A 318 -4.35 1.52 -0.31
CA GLY A 318 -3.95 0.30 -0.98
C GLY A 318 -4.55 0.22 -2.38
N THR A 319 -3.88 -0.47 -3.30
CA THR A 319 -4.43 -0.78 -4.61
C THR A 319 -5.32 -2.00 -4.57
N ASP A 320 -4.96 -2.96 -3.75
CA ASP A 320 -5.65 -4.25 -3.67
C ASP A 320 -5.83 -4.90 -5.06
N VAL A 321 -4.76 -4.96 -5.83
CA VAL A 321 -4.78 -5.72 -7.08
C VAL A 321 -4.95 -7.22 -6.76
N ALA A 322 -5.93 -7.95 -7.36
CA ALA A 322 -6.76 -7.64 -8.53
C ALA A 322 -8.13 -7.00 -8.23
N GLY A 323 -8.47 -6.62 -7.01
CA GLY A 323 -9.67 -5.82 -6.72
C GLY A 323 -9.63 -4.44 -7.40
N GLN A 324 -8.45 -3.88 -7.63
CA GLN A 324 -8.20 -2.81 -8.59
C GLN A 324 -7.55 -3.35 -9.87
N GLN A 325 -7.88 -2.77 -11.01
CA GLN A 325 -7.41 -3.22 -12.33
C GLN A 325 -5.95 -2.86 -12.66
N ASP A 326 -5.28 -2.04 -11.86
CA ASP A 326 -3.84 -1.72 -12.01
C ASP A 326 -3.17 -1.27 -10.69
N LEU A 327 -1.83 -1.11 -10.72
CA LEU A 327 -1.00 -0.76 -9.57
C LEU A 327 -0.94 0.75 -9.27
N SER A 328 -1.83 1.57 -9.84
CA SER A 328 -1.73 3.02 -9.71
C SER A 328 -2.41 3.55 -8.44
N LEU A 329 -1.62 3.98 -7.46
CA LEU A 329 -2.13 4.74 -6.32
C LEU A 329 -2.73 6.10 -6.69
N LEU A 330 -2.33 6.71 -7.82
CA LEU A 330 -3.01 7.92 -8.32
C LEU A 330 -4.47 7.64 -8.68
N LYS A 331 -4.79 6.44 -9.21
CA LYS A 331 -6.17 6.02 -9.42
C LYS A 331 -6.88 5.74 -8.09
N SER A 332 -6.22 5.05 -7.16
CA SER A 332 -6.78 4.85 -5.81
C SER A 332 -7.12 6.19 -5.14
N MET A 333 -6.26 7.22 -5.25
CA MET A 333 -6.56 8.57 -4.76
C MET A 333 -7.85 9.15 -5.37
N THR A 334 -8.01 9.07 -6.69
CA THR A 334 -9.19 9.62 -7.37
C THR A 334 -10.46 8.88 -6.97
N MET A 335 -10.41 7.55 -6.86
CA MET A 335 -11.53 6.75 -6.39
C MET A 335 -11.88 7.06 -4.93
N ALA A 336 -10.88 7.15 -4.04
CA ALA A 336 -11.10 7.53 -2.64
C ALA A 336 -11.84 8.88 -2.52
N ILE A 337 -11.46 9.87 -3.35
CA ILE A 337 -12.15 11.17 -3.41
C ILE A 337 -13.60 11.01 -3.86
N TYR A 338 -13.86 10.21 -4.91
CA TYR A 338 -15.22 10.04 -5.43
C TYR A 338 -16.12 9.28 -4.45
N VAL A 339 -15.69 8.15 -3.91
CA VAL A 339 -16.50 7.37 -2.96
C VAL A 339 -16.75 8.14 -1.67
N SER A 340 -15.78 8.91 -1.19
CA SER A 340 -15.96 9.80 -0.04
C SER A 340 -17.01 10.88 -0.29
N LYS A 341 -17.04 11.47 -1.50
CA LYS A 341 -18.08 12.45 -1.90
C LYS A 341 -19.46 11.81 -2.02
N ILE A 342 -19.53 10.60 -2.59
CA ILE A 342 -20.80 9.85 -2.72
C ILE A 342 -21.35 9.57 -1.32
N ARG A 343 -20.51 9.02 -0.42
CA ARG A 343 -20.91 8.74 0.95
C ARG A 343 -21.46 9.99 1.65
N TRP A 344 -20.70 11.08 1.67
CA TRP A 344 -21.15 12.33 2.27
C TRP A 344 -22.46 12.81 1.66
N GLY A 345 -22.63 12.70 0.34
CA GLY A 345 -23.85 13.10 -0.36
C GLY A 345 -25.07 12.27 0.00
N LEU A 346 -24.90 10.96 0.20
CA LEU A 346 -25.99 10.03 0.52
C LEU A 346 -26.35 9.98 2.01
N THR A 347 -25.43 10.37 2.88
CA THR A 347 -25.66 10.39 4.34
C THR A 347 -25.92 11.84 4.82
N GLU A 348 -24.86 12.60 5.12
CA GLU A 348 -24.95 13.89 5.81
C GLU A 348 -25.71 14.95 5.01
N ARG A 349 -25.45 15.12 3.70
CA ARG A 349 -26.09 16.14 2.88
C ARG A 349 -27.59 15.87 2.64
N ASN A 350 -27.99 14.60 2.52
CA ASN A 350 -29.40 14.27 2.32
C ASN A 350 -30.22 14.54 3.58
N ASP A 351 -29.61 14.36 4.76
CA ASP A 351 -30.23 14.64 6.05
C ASP A 351 -30.27 16.15 6.34
N ASP A 352 -29.21 16.87 5.98
CA ASP A 352 -29.11 18.33 6.07
C ASP A 352 -28.44 18.90 4.79
N PRO A 353 -29.22 19.58 3.89
CA PRO A 353 -28.67 20.22 2.68
C PRO A 353 -27.57 21.26 2.95
N PHE A 354 -27.48 21.77 4.17
CA PHE A 354 -26.48 22.75 4.61
C PHE A 354 -25.34 22.12 5.43
N ALA A 355 -25.32 20.79 5.56
CA ALA A 355 -24.24 20.09 6.28
C ALA A 355 -22.86 20.50 5.74
N LYS A 356 -21.94 20.73 6.68
CA LYS A 356 -20.55 21.02 6.31
C LYS A 356 -19.99 19.85 5.51
N ARG A 357 -19.40 20.18 4.36
CA ARG A 357 -18.79 19.17 3.50
C ARG A 357 -17.63 18.45 4.21
N ARG A 358 -17.79 17.15 4.43
CA ARG A 358 -16.84 16.24 5.06
C ARG A 358 -16.50 15.10 4.09
N CYS A 359 -15.66 15.40 3.09
CA CYS A 359 -15.18 14.39 2.15
C CYS A 359 -13.74 14.69 1.76
N LEU A 360 -13.03 13.64 1.34
CA LEU A 360 -11.65 13.75 0.88
C LEU A 360 -11.51 14.74 -0.28
N ASN A 361 -10.45 15.51 -0.24
CA ASN A 361 -9.94 16.35 -1.32
C ASN A 361 -8.58 15.83 -1.82
N LEU A 362 -7.97 16.53 -2.76
CA LEU A 362 -6.70 16.13 -3.33
C LEU A 362 -5.57 16.04 -2.28
N SER A 363 -5.49 17.02 -1.36
CA SER A 363 -4.48 17.02 -0.29
C SER A 363 -4.64 15.81 0.63
N ASN A 364 -5.88 15.53 1.04
CA ASN A 364 -6.18 14.40 1.90
C ASN A 364 -5.80 13.06 1.24
N ALA A 365 -6.23 12.85 -0.01
CA ALA A 365 -5.93 11.61 -0.73
C ALA A 365 -4.42 11.45 -1.00
N PHE A 366 -3.73 12.56 -1.27
CA PHE A 366 -2.28 12.55 -1.46
C PHE A 366 -1.52 12.24 -0.15
N TYR A 367 -1.99 12.79 0.98
CA TYR A 367 -1.47 12.42 2.29
C TYR A 367 -1.64 10.93 2.57
N LEU A 368 -2.83 10.36 2.31
CA LEU A 368 -3.08 8.93 2.54
C LEU A 368 -2.16 8.04 1.67
N ALA A 369 -1.88 8.45 0.43
CA ALA A 369 -1.00 7.73 -0.48
C ALA A 369 0.48 7.84 -0.12
N THR A 370 0.88 8.87 0.61
CA THR A 370 2.28 9.18 0.95
C THR A 370 2.55 9.00 2.43
N MET A 371 2.40 10.06 3.23
CA MET A 371 2.71 10.05 4.65
C MET A 371 1.77 9.15 5.47
N GLY A 372 0.48 9.08 5.09
CA GLY A 372 -0.51 8.21 5.75
C GLY A 372 -0.06 6.75 5.77
N GLY A 373 0.27 6.18 4.60
CA GLY A 373 0.86 4.84 4.50
C GLY A 373 2.31 4.78 4.99
N GLY A 374 3.09 5.84 4.73
CA GLY A 374 4.51 5.93 5.06
C GLY A 374 4.82 5.75 6.54
N GLN A 375 3.93 6.19 7.43
CA GLN A 375 4.12 6.05 8.88
C GLN A 375 4.22 4.57 9.36
N PHE A 376 3.78 3.61 8.57
CA PHE A 376 3.99 2.18 8.85
C PHE A 376 5.46 1.76 8.67
N PHE A 377 6.18 2.45 7.80
CA PHE A 377 7.60 2.24 7.54
C PHE A 377 8.51 3.14 8.40
N GLY A 378 7.97 4.10 9.12
CA GLY A 378 8.70 5.07 9.94
C GLY A 378 8.57 6.51 9.42
N LYS A 379 9.66 7.25 9.35
CA LYS A 379 9.69 8.61 8.77
C LYS A 379 9.73 8.55 7.24
N VAL A 380 8.61 8.34 6.59
CA VAL A 380 8.47 8.11 5.16
C VAL A 380 7.28 8.90 4.60
N GLY A 381 7.33 9.24 3.31
CA GLY A 381 6.23 9.87 2.58
C GLY A 381 6.15 11.39 2.72
N CYS A 382 7.22 12.03 3.21
CA CYS A 382 7.35 13.47 3.33
C CYS A 382 8.78 13.92 2.97
N PHE A 383 8.96 15.21 2.65
CA PHE A 383 10.27 15.79 2.35
C PHE A 383 10.83 16.67 3.47
N GLU A 384 10.21 16.65 4.63
CA GLU A 384 10.79 17.31 5.80
C GLU A 384 12.14 16.69 6.17
N LYS A 385 12.93 17.48 6.90
CA LYS A 385 14.24 17.02 7.36
C LYS A 385 14.13 15.71 8.16
N ASP A 386 15.12 14.83 7.96
CA ASP A 386 15.26 13.53 8.62
C ASP A 386 14.22 12.46 8.18
N TYR A 387 13.41 12.72 7.15
CA TYR A 387 12.61 11.69 6.50
C TYR A 387 13.46 10.87 5.52
N GLU A 388 13.18 9.57 5.39
CA GLU A 388 13.82 8.74 4.38
C GLU A 388 13.54 9.31 2.97
N PHE A 389 14.58 9.38 2.14
CA PHE A 389 14.49 10.04 0.83
C PHE A 389 13.90 9.10 -0.22
N ASP A 390 12.60 9.09 -0.31
CA ASP A 390 11.85 8.45 -1.41
C ASP A 390 11.20 9.54 -2.26
N ALA A 391 11.54 9.60 -3.54
CA ALA A 391 11.03 10.62 -4.44
C ALA A 391 10.65 10.04 -5.80
N VAL A 392 9.58 10.56 -6.39
CA VAL A 392 9.16 10.26 -7.75
C VAL A 392 9.07 11.56 -8.53
N VAL A 393 9.66 11.58 -9.71
CA VAL A 393 9.56 12.69 -10.64
C VAL A 393 8.46 12.41 -11.64
N LEU A 394 7.48 13.31 -11.72
CA LEU A 394 6.34 13.20 -12.61
C LEU A 394 6.47 14.21 -13.76
N ASP A 395 6.28 13.72 -14.97
CA ASP A 395 6.29 14.51 -16.17
C ASP A 395 4.86 14.87 -16.62
N TYR A 396 4.68 16.06 -17.12
CA TYR A 396 3.41 16.53 -17.68
C TYR A 396 3.26 16.16 -19.18
N ASP A 397 4.22 15.41 -19.73
CA ASP A 397 4.27 14.94 -21.13
C ASP A 397 2.96 14.23 -21.55
N GLY A 398 2.37 14.67 -22.65
CA GLY A 398 1.08 14.18 -23.13
C GLY A 398 -0.16 14.81 -22.47
N LEU A 399 0.03 15.77 -21.56
CA LEU A 399 -1.05 16.52 -20.92
C LEU A 399 -0.98 18.03 -21.21
N GLU A 400 -0.15 18.43 -22.17
CA GLU A 400 0.04 19.82 -22.56
C GLU A 400 -1.28 20.48 -22.96
N ASP A 401 -1.36 21.77 -22.71
CA ASP A 401 -2.54 22.59 -22.99
C ASP A 401 -2.15 23.78 -23.89
N TYR A 402 -3.11 24.34 -24.57
CA TYR A 402 -2.95 25.53 -25.41
C TYR A 402 -2.84 26.83 -24.63
N ARG A 403 -2.89 26.77 -23.28
CA ARG A 403 -2.73 27.92 -22.39
C ARG A 403 -1.90 27.56 -21.19
N GLU A 404 -1.24 28.54 -20.62
CA GLU A 404 -0.60 28.37 -19.31
C GLU A 404 -1.64 28.09 -18.22
N ARG A 405 -1.26 27.19 -17.29
CA ARG A 405 -2.03 26.83 -16.12
C ARG A 405 -1.17 26.93 -14.87
N PRO A 406 -1.77 27.26 -13.72
CA PRO A 406 -1.09 27.13 -12.43
C PRO A 406 -0.60 25.70 -12.20
N TYR A 407 0.48 25.55 -11.46
CA TYR A 407 1.06 24.23 -11.14
C TYR A 407 0.05 23.30 -10.44
N GLN A 408 -0.81 23.85 -9.61
CA GLN A 408 -1.88 23.10 -8.92
C GLN A 408 -2.84 22.44 -9.93
N ASP A 409 -3.24 23.16 -10.96
CA ASP A 409 -4.10 22.61 -12.02
C ASP A 409 -3.37 21.55 -12.85
N LYS A 410 -2.09 21.77 -13.17
CA LYS A 410 -1.25 20.80 -13.88
C LYS A 410 -1.10 19.51 -13.04
N PHE A 411 -0.82 19.61 -11.75
CA PHE A 411 -0.70 18.47 -10.86
C PHE A 411 -2.03 17.70 -10.75
N GLN A 412 -3.14 18.40 -10.57
CA GLN A 412 -4.46 17.77 -10.55
C GLN A 412 -4.73 17.01 -11.86
N ARG A 413 -4.36 17.55 -13.01
CA ARG A 413 -4.49 16.86 -14.30
C ARG A 413 -3.62 15.60 -14.35
N ILE A 414 -2.39 15.64 -13.82
CA ILE A 414 -1.54 14.45 -13.69
C ILE A 414 -2.26 13.39 -12.87
N VAL A 415 -2.77 13.72 -11.68
CA VAL A 415 -3.44 12.76 -10.80
C VAL A 415 -4.61 12.07 -11.51
N TYR A 416 -5.40 12.82 -12.29
CA TYR A 416 -6.61 12.29 -12.95
C TYR A 416 -6.35 11.64 -14.33
N ASN A 417 -5.27 12.02 -15.02
CA ASN A 417 -5.03 11.61 -16.42
C ASN A 417 -3.66 10.97 -16.65
N HIS A 418 -2.97 10.59 -15.57
CA HIS A 418 -1.66 9.96 -15.68
C HIS A 418 -1.68 8.68 -16.54
N THR A 419 -0.54 8.41 -17.12
CA THR A 419 -0.25 7.19 -17.88
C THR A 419 1.07 6.60 -17.35
N PRO A 420 1.46 5.39 -17.73
CA PRO A 420 2.80 4.88 -17.40
C PRO A 420 3.95 5.82 -17.76
N ARG A 421 3.79 6.64 -18.79
CA ARG A 421 4.79 7.64 -19.22
C ARG A 421 4.92 8.84 -18.28
N THR A 422 3.96 9.04 -17.39
CA THR A 422 4.00 10.13 -16.41
C THR A 422 5.17 9.99 -15.41
N VAL A 423 5.59 8.75 -15.10
CA VAL A 423 6.74 8.51 -14.23
C VAL A 423 8.03 8.74 -15.02
N LYS A 424 8.81 9.75 -14.63
CA LYS A 424 10.08 10.13 -15.28
C LYS A 424 11.28 9.49 -14.58
N ALA A 425 11.33 9.56 -13.25
CA ALA A 425 12.39 8.99 -12.44
C ALA A 425 11.86 8.58 -11.06
N LYS A 426 12.53 7.62 -10.43
CA LYS A 426 12.17 7.13 -9.11
C LYS A 426 13.41 6.94 -8.25
N PHE A 427 13.35 7.40 -7.00
CA PHE A 427 14.39 7.29 -6.00
C PHE A 427 13.83 6.60 -4.76
N VAL A 428 14.54 5.62 -4.23
CA VAL A 428 14.19 4.89 -3.00
C VAL A 428 15.38 4.94 -2.07
N LYS A 429 15.18 5.44 -0.86
CA LYS A 429 16.24 5.64 0.14
C LYS A 429 17.48 6.34 -0.46
N GLY A 430 17.24 7.37 -1.28
CA GLY A 430 18.28 8.14 -1.96
C GLY A 430 18.93 7.46 -3.17
N THR A 431 18.58 6.23 -3.50
CA THR A 431 19.09 5.54 -4.68
C THR A 431 18.14 5.69 -5.86
N GLN A 432 18.64 6.18 -7.02
CA GLN A 432 17.85 6.22 -8.24
C GLN A 432 17.66 4.79 -8.78
N ILE A 433 16.43 4.26 -8.73
CA ILE A 433 16.10 2.91 -9.19
C ILE A 433 15.48 2.89 -10.59
N TYR A 434 14.95 4.03 -11.06
CA TYR A 434 14.36 4.15 -12.39
C TYR A 434 14.65 5.52 -13.01
N ASP A 435 14.88 5.49 -14.33
CA ASP A 435 14.99 6.68 -15.18
C ASP A 435 14.46 6.31 -16.57
N ARG A 436 13.36 6.93 -16.97
CA ARG A 436 12.66 6.63 -18.24
C ARG A 436 13.58 6.77 -19.45
N ASP A 437 14.44 7.78 -19.46
CA ASP A 437 15.31 8.03 -20.61
C ASP A 437 16.42 6.98 -20.77
N ARG A 438 16.83 6.37 -19.64
CA ARG A 438 17.84 5.30 -19.66
C ARG A 438 17.24 3.92 -19.94
N SER A 439 15.98 3.69 -19.57
CA SER A 439 15.29 2.42 -19.82
C SER A 439 14.87 2.24 -21.27
N SER A 440 14.66 3.34 -22.01
CA SER A 440 14.35 3.31 -23.45
C SER A 440 15.55 2.95 -24.34
N LEU A 441 16.76 2.84 -23.76
CA LEU A 441 18.00 2.46 -24.46
C LEU A 441 18.38 0.97 -24.24
N ARG A 442 17.55 0.19 -23.52
CA ARG A 442 17.67 -1.25 -23.33
C ARG A 442 16.48 -1.98 -23.95
#